data_bdbe16e8e8ec8b3acd73637835391d9e
#
_entry.id   bdbe16e8e8ec8b3acd73637835391d9e
#
_cell.length_a   1.000
_cell.length_b   1.000
_cell.length_c   1.000
_cell.angle_alpha   90.00
_cell.angle_beta   90.00
_cell.angle_gamma   90.00
#
_symmetry.space_group_name_H-M   'P 1'
#
loop_
_entity.id
_entity.type
_entity.pdbx_description
1 polymer ?
#
loop_
_entity_poly.entity_id
_entity_poly.type
_entity_poly.pdbx_seq_one_letter_code
_entity_poly.pdbx_strand_id
1 'polypeptide(L)'
;MSLRERIYSILIVSSTNTFTSAFIDLLSDIRYYPVCTAVSINAARKMLTDTTFDFIIVNSPLRDDSGTRFAIDICTSRQAAVLLLVKNDIHADVHDKVAEYGIFTLPKPTSKPAMLLALNWMESARERLRQSEKKALSI
;
A
#
# COMPACT_ATOMS: atom_id res chain seq x y z
N MET A 1 -0.12 -23.24 -5.54
CA MET A 1 -0.11 -22.05 -6.43
C MET A 1 1.21 -21.31 -6.27
N SER A 2 1.88 -21.03 -7.38
CA SER A 2 3.10 -20.24 -7.34
C SER A 2 2.79 -18.76 -7.08
N LEU A 3 3.80 -17.99 -6.64
CA LEU A 3 3.64 -16.55 -6.43
C LEU A 3 3.19 -15.83 -7.70
N ARG A 4 3.59 -16.32 -8.86
CA ARG A 4 3.25 -15.73 -10.16
C ARG A 4 1.75 -15.81 -10.47
N GLU A 5 1.05 -16.74 -9.88
CA GLU A 5 -0.37 -16.96 -10.14
C GLU A 5 -1.26 -16.26 -9.12
N ARG A 6 -0.65 -15.68 -8.07
CA ARG A 6 -1.41 -15.00 -7.04
C ARG A 6 -1.95 -13.68 -7.54
N ILE A 7 -3.21 -13.43 -7.18
CA ILE A 7 -3.89 -12.17 -7.49
C ILE A 7 -3.97 -11.36 -6.21
N TYR A 8 -3.54 -10.11 -6.26
CA TYR A 8 -3.55 -9.20 -5.11
C TYR A 8 -4.55 -8.09 -5.33
N SER A 9 -5.37 -7.83 -4.33
CA SER A 9 -6.27 -6.69 -4.31
C SER A 9 -5.51 -5.45 -3.86
N ILE A 10 -5.83 -4.30 -4.43
CA ILE A 10 -5.10 -3.07 -4.17
C ILE A 10 -6.06 -1.88 -4.07
N LEU A 11 -5.82 -1.02 -3.08
CA LEU A 11 -6.52 0.24 -2.90
C LEU A 11 -5.53 1.38 -3.09
N ILE A 12 -5.86 2.30 -3.99
CA ILE A 12 -5.05 3.49 -4.26
C ILE A 12 -5.75 4.69 -3.62
N VAL A 13 -5.09 5.33 -2.66
CA VAL A 13 -5.63 6.48 -1.93
C VAL A 13 -4.89 7.73 -2.38
N SER A 14 -5.56 8.57 -3.16
CA SER A 14 -4.97 9.78 -3.72
C SER A 14 -6.04 10.83 -4.01
N SER A 15 -5.73 12.08 -3.70
CA SER A 15 -6.60 13.22 -4.03
C SER A 15 -6.40 13.73 -5.46
N THR A 16 -5.44 13.18 -6.21
CA THR A 16 -5.13 13.63 -7.58
C THR A 16 -5.37 12.51 -8.58
N ASN A 17 -6.14 12.84 -9.63
CA ASN A 17 -6.42 11.87 -10.70
C ASN A 17 -5.18 11.53 -11.51
N THR A 18 -4.26 12.46 -11.66
CA THR A 18 -3.02 12.23 -12.40
C THR A 18 -2.22 11.09 -11.80
N PHE A 19 -2.03 11.10 -10.48
CA PHE A 19 -1.34 10.02 -9.80
C PHE A 19 -2.11 8.70 -9.93
N THR A 20 -3.40 8.72 -9.65
CA THR A 20 -4.24 7.52 -9.69
C THR A 20 -4.18 6.85 -11.07
N SER A 21 -4.35 7.63 -12.14
CA SER A 21 -4.30 7.10 -13.51
C SER A 21 -2.93 6.52 -13.84
N ALA A 22 -1.86 7.21 -13.47
CA ALA A 22 -0.50 6.73 -13.73
C ALA A 22 -0.22 5.42 -12.98
N PHE A 23 -0.69 5.32 -11.74
CA PHE A 23 -0.49 4.11 -10.95
C PHE A 23 -1.30 2.94 -11.49
N ILE A 24 -2.54 3.17 -11.91
CA ILE A 24 -3.37 2.13 -12.55
C ILE A 24 -2.69 1.62 -13.82
N ASP A 25 -2.15 2.52 -14.65
CA ASP A 25 -1.42 2.13 -15.84
C ASP A 25 -0.19 1.26 -15.52
N LEU A 26 0.46 1.56 -14.40
CA LEU A 26 1.59 0.77 -13.92
C LEU A 26 1.16 -0.67 -13.58
N LEU A 27 -0.08 -0.84 -13.11
CA LEU A 27 -0.63 -2.13 -12.68
C LEU A 27 -1.27 -2.91 -13.84
N SER A 28 -0.75 -2.79 -15.04
CA SER A 28 -1.29 -3.50 -16.20
C SER A 28 -1.17 -5.03 -16.08
N ASP A 29 -0.52 -5.52 -15.05
CA ASP A 29 -0.37 -6.93 -14.75
C ASP A 29 -1.69 -7.50 -14.21
N ILE A 30 -2.04 -8.71 -14.65
CA ILE A 30 -3.24 -9.41 -14.22
C ILE A 30 -3.20 -9.84 -12.75
N ARG A 31 -2.05 -9.72 -12.08
CA ARG A 31 -1.91 -10.08 -10.66
C ARG A 31 -2.63 -9.13 -9.71
N TYR A 32 -3.12 -8.00 -10.20
CA TYR A 32 -3.76 -6.98 -9.35
C TYR A 32 -5.23 -6.86 -9.70
N TYR A 33 -6.09 -7.40 -8.83
CA TYR A 33 -7.53 -7.34 -9.00
C TYR A 33 -8.25 -7.68 -7.69
N PRO A 34 -9.27 -6.93 -7.28
CA PRO A 34 -9.69 -5.67 -7.89
C PRO A 34 -8.71 -4.53 -7.59
N VAL A 35 -8.75 -3.50 -8.44
CA VAL A 35 -8.03 -2.24 -8.22
C VAL A 35 -9.08 -1.19 -7.90
N CYS A 36 -9.08 -0.72 -6.65
CA CYS A 36 -10.04 0.26 -6.17
C CYS A 36 -9.34 1.57 -5.84
N THR A 37 -10.10 2.65 -5.80
CA THR A 37 -9.55 3.99 -5.52
C THR A 37 -10.37 4.70 -4.45
N ALA A 38 -9.70 5.54 -3.67
CA ALA A 38 -10.32 6.43 -2.70
C ALA A 38 -9.66 7.80 -2.80
N VAL A 39 -10.45 8.87 -2.71
CA VAL A 39 -9.94 10.24 -2.90
C VAL A 39 -9.52 10.91 -1.61
N SER A 40 -9.74 10.27 -0.48
CA SER A 40 -9.44 10.83 0.85
C SER A 40 -9.20 9.69 1.84
N ILE A 41 -8.61 10.02 2.99
CA ILE A 41 -8.43 9.06 4.06
C ILE A 41 -9.79 8.62 4.63
N ASN A 42 -10.74 9.55 4.78
CA ASN A 42 -12.09 9.21 5.23
C ASN A 42 -12.77 8.22 4.29
N ALA A 43 -12.66 8.43 2.98
CA ALA A 43 -13.23 7.51 2.00
C ALA A 43 -12.57 6.12 2.09
N ALA A 44 -11.24 6.09 2.26
CA ALA A 44 -10.50 4.84 2.40
C ALA A 44 -10.95 4.07 3.66
N ARG A 45 -11.08 4.76 4.80
CA ARG A 45 -11.52 4.12 6.04
C ARG A 45 -12.93 3.53 5.90
N LYS A 46 -13.83 4.22 5.21
CA LYS A 46 -15.19 3.71 4.95
C LYS A 46 -15.16 2.45 4.11
N MET A 47 -14.33 2.41 3.08
CA MET A 47 -14.20 1.22 2.24
C MET A 47 -13.70 0.03 3.04
N LEU A 48 -12.80 0.25 3.98
CA LEU A 48 -12.19 -0.81 4.79
C LEU A 48 -13.12 -1.37 5.86
N THR A 49 -14.29 -0.76 6.09
CA THR A 49 -15.29 -1.36 6.99
C THR A 49 -15.93 -2.59 6.37
N ASP A 50 -16.00 -2.66 5.04
CA ASP A 50 -16.71 -3.74 4.32
C ASP A 50 -15.80 -4.56 3.43
N THR A 51 -14.63 -4.04 3.07
CA THR A 51 -13.75 -4.66 2.07
C THR A 51 -12.33 -4.72 2.61
N THR A 52 -11.62 -5.80 2.31
CA THR A 52 -10.19 -5.93 2.64
C THR A 52 -9.35 -5.86 1.37
N PHE A 53 -8.11 -5.42 1.52
CA PHE A 53 -7.15 -5.32 0.43
C PHE A 53 -5.83 -5.93 0.85
N ASP A 54 -5.09 -6.49 -0.10
CA ASP A 54 -3.74 -6.96 0.15
C ASP A 54 -2.76 -5.80 0.25
N PHE A 55 -2.93 -4.80 -0.60
CA PHE A 55 -2.04 -3.62 -0.66
C PHE A 55 -2.85 -2.33 -0.60
N ILE A 56 -2.28 -1.33 0.08
CA ILE A 56 -2.84 0.03 0.11
C ILE A 56 -1.72 1.00 -0.25
N ILE A 57 -1.94 1.80 -1.28
CA ILE A 57 -0.99 2.80 -1.75
C ILE A 57 -1.52 4.17 -1.34
N VAL A 58 -0.75 4.91 -0.56
CA VAL A 58 -1.17 6.23 -0.06
C VAL A 58 -0.28 7.31 -0.67
N ASN A 59 -0.87 8.17 -1.48
CA ASN A 59 -0.19 9.33 -2.06
C ASN A 59 -0.36 10.53 -1.12
N SER A 60 0.59 10.70 -0.20
CA SER A 60 0.54 11.75 0.82
C SER A 60 1.00 13.10 0.26
N PRO A 61 0.41 14.22 0.68
CA PRO A 61 -0.75 14.30 1.57
C PRO A 61 -2.07 14.16 0.80
N LEU A 62 -3.11 13.76 1.50
CA LEU A 62 -4.47 13.82 1.00
C LEU A 62 -5.06 15.18 1.42
N ARG A 63 -6.23 15.53 0.90
CA ARG A 63 -6.87 16.82 1.24
C ARG A 63 -7.33 16.87 2.70
N ASP A 64 -7.70 15.73 3.26
CA ASP A 64 -8.22 15.65 4.63
C ASP A 64 -7.18 15.24 5.66
N ASP A 65 -6.05 14.64 5.25
CA ASP A 65 -5.08 14.09 6.19
C ASP A 65 -3.76 13.78 5.49
N SER A 66 -2.66 13.68 6.25
CA SER A 66 -1.38 13.24 5.69
C SER A 66 -1.38 11.75 5.33
N GLY A 67 -2.20 10.96 5.99
CA GLY A 67 -2.26 9.51 5.78
C GLY A 67 -1.30 8.71 6.64
N THR A 68 -0.44 9.34 7.42
CA THR A 68 0.55 8.65 8.24
C THR A 68 -0.12 7.79 9.32
N ARG A 69 -1.07 8.36 10.06
CA ARG A 69 -1.78 7.61 11.10
C ARG A 69 -2.59 6.47 10.51
N PHE A 70 -3.24 6.72 9.39
CA PHE A 70 -3.96 5.69 8.66
C PHE A 70 -3.04 4.50 8.31
N ALA A 71 -1.86 4.79 7.76
CA ALA A 71 -0.88 3.76 7.42
C ALA A 71 -0.46 2.95 8.65
N ILE A 72 -0.20 3.62 9.76
CA ILE A 72 0.18 2.97 11.02
C ILE A 72 -0.94 2.05 11.50
N ASP A 73 -2.18 2.53 11.49
CA ASP A 73 -3.35 1.75 11.93
C ASP A 73 -3.49 0.47 11.11
N ILE A 74 -3.36 0.58 9.78
CA ILE A 74 -3.49 -0.57 8.88
C ILE A 74 -2.37 -1.59 9.12
N CYS A 75 -1.14 -1.15 9.22
CA CYS A 75 -0.01 -2.07 9.43
C CYS A 75 -0.03 -2.68 10.81
N THR A 76 -0.42 -1.93 11.84
CA THR A 76 -0.52 -2.44 13.21
C THR A 76 -1.56 -3.55 13.32
N SER A 77 -2.69 -3.40 12.64
CA SER A 77 -3.75 -4.42 12.61
C SER A 77 -3.50 -5.53 11.59
N ARG A 78 -2.40 -5.47 10.85
CA ARG A 78 -2.02 -6.46 9.82
C ARG A 78 -3.06 -6.66 8.73
N GLN A 79 -3.83 -5.60 8.43
CA GLN A 79 -4.88 -5.68 7.40
C GLN A 79 -4.31 -5.73 5.99
N ALA A 80 -3.20 -5.01 5.74
CA ALA A 80 -2.61 -4.91 4.42
C ALA A 80 -1.15 -4.47 4.52
N ALA A 81 -0.40 -4.65 3.44
CA ALA A 81 0.89 -3.99 3.26
C ALA A 81 0.63 -2.59 2.72
N VAL A 82 1.34 -1.59 3.24
CA VAL A 82 1.11 -0.19 2.89
C VAL A 82 2.37 0.42 2.29
N LEU A 83 2.20 1.12 1.16
CA LEU A 83 3.22 1.98 0.56
C LEU A 83 2.77 3.42 0.73
N LEU A 84 3.58 4.23 1.40
CA LEU A 84 3.33 5.64 1.63
C LEU A 84 4.30 6.47 0.78
N LEU A 85 3.76 7.23 -0.19
CA LEU A 85 4.55 8.13 -0.99
C LEU A 85 4.48 9.53 -0.39
N VAL A 86 5.64 10.12 -0.10
CA VAL A 86 5.74 11.41 0.58
C VAL A 86 6.68 12.33 -0.17
N LYS A 87 6.50 13.65 0.03
CA LYS A 87 7.40 14.63 -0.59
C LYS A 87 8.84 14.38 -0.18
N ASN A 88 9.75 14.57 -1.11
CA ASN A 88 11.17 14.28 -0.90
C ASN A 88 11.78 15.04 0.28
N ASP A 89 11.35 16.26 0.51
CA ASP A 89 11.87 17.13 1.59
C ASP A 89 11.54 16.64 3.00
N ILE A 90 10.49 15.81 3.14
CA ILE A 90 10.10 15.26 4.44
C ILE A 90 10.24 13.73 4.50
N HIS A 91 10.71 13.10 3.41
CA HIS A 91 10.75 11.64 3.31
C HIS A 91 11.56 10.99 4.45
N ALA A 92 12.75 11.50 4.75
CA ALA A 92 13.60 10.92 5.78
C ALA A 92 12.92 10.94 7.16
N ASP A 93 12.29 12.07 7.51
CA ASP A 93 11.60 12.21 8.79
C ASP A 93 10.40 11.27 8.90
N VAL A 94 9.61 11.18 7.83
CA VAL A 94 8.44 10.29 7.81
C VAL A 94 8.88 8.83 7.86
N HIS A 95 9.89 8.47 7.07
CA HIS A 95 10.43 7.10 7.06
C HIS A 95 10.86 6.68 8.48
N ASP A 96 11.59 7.54 9.18
CA ASP A 96 12.07 7.23 10.53
C ASP A 96 10.92 7.00 11.51
N LYS A 97 9.81 7.70 11.33
CA LYS A 97 8.62 7.54 12.18
C LYS A 97 7.86 6.25 11.91
N VAL A 98 7.82 5.79 10.66
CA VAL A 98 6.91 4.71 10.27
C VAL A 98 7.61 3.39 9.98
N ALA A 99 8.93 3.37 9.87
CA ALA A 99 9.67 2.16 9.49
C ALA A 99 9.43 1.00 10.47
N GLU A 100 9.34 1.29 11.77
CA GLU A 100 9.11 0.25 12.79
C GLU A 100 7.77 -0.46 12.64
N TYR A 101 6.80 0.16 11.97
CA TYR A 101 5.48 -0.42 11.74
C TYR A 101 5.42 -1.27 10.46
N GLY A 102 6.53 -1.37 9.74
CA GLY A 102 6.57 -2.15 8.50
C GLY A 102 5.99 -1.43 7.29
N ILE A 103 5.87 -0.11 7.35
CA ILE A 103 5.36 0.71 6.24
C ILE A 103 6.48 0.94 5.23
N PHE A 104 6.21 0.63 3.96
CA PHE A 104 7.12 0.97 2.86
C PHE A 104 6.94 2.44 2.50
N THR A 105 8.03 3.16 2.27
CA THR A 105 7.98 4.57 1.89
C THR A 105 8.79 4.83 0.64
N LEU A 106 8.32 5.78 -0.18
CA LEU A 106 9.06 6.28 -1.34
C LEU A 106 8.96 7.80 -1.37
N PRO A 107 10.05 8.50 -1.73
CA PRO A 107 10.00 9.95 -1.92
C PRO A 107 9.36 10.31 -3.25
N LYS A 108 8.71 11.46 -3.32
CA LYS A 108 8.19 12.02 -4.57
C LYS A 108 9.05 13.20 -5.02
N PRO A 109 9.32 13.32 -6.30
CA PRO A 109 8.87 12.46 -7.40
C PRO A 109 9.56 11.10 -7.37
N THR A 110 8.86 10.08 -7.83
CA THR A 110 9.41 8.72 -7.89
C THR A 110 9.37 8.21 -9.33
N SER A 111 10.06 7.11 -9.59
CA SER A 111 10.13 6.50 -10.91
C SER A 111 9.28 5.24 -10.99
N LYS A 112 8.91 4.86 -12.21
CA LYS A 112 8.22 3.60 -12.46
C LYS A 112 9.02 2.39 -11.93
N PRO A 113 10.33 2.26 -12.19
CA PRO A 113 11.10 1.15 -11.62
C PRO A 113 11.09 1.12 -10.10
N ALA A 114 11.17 2.27 -9.43
CA ALA A 114 11.13 2.31 -7.96
C ALA A 114 9.79 1.83 -7.42
N MET A 115 8.68 2.22 -8.05
CA MET A 115 7.35 1.77 -7.65
C MET A 115 7.18 0.27 -7.86
N LEU A 116 7.66 -0.26 -8.99
CA LEU A 116 7.59 -1.70 -9.27
C LEU A 116 8.42 -2.51 -8.26
N LEU A 117 9.60 -2.01 -7.91
CA LEU A 117 10.43 -2.67 -6.91
C LEU A 117 9.76 -2.69 -5.54
N ALA A 118 9.14 -1.58 -5.14
CA ALA A 118 8.39 -1.51 -3.89
C ALA A 118 7.25 -2.53 -3.88
N LEU A 119 6.49 -2.64 -4.97
CA LEU A 119 5.43 -3.63 -5.08
C LEU A 119 5.96 -5.06 -4.94
N ASN A 120 7.10 -5.37 -5.55
CA ASN A 120 7.71 -6.70 -5.40
C ASN A 120 8.06 -7.00 -3.95
N TRP A 121 8.63 -6.04 -3.23
CA TRP A 121 8.95 -6.22 -1.82
C TRP A 121 7.70 -6.40 -0.97
N MET A 122 6.63 -5.67 -1.28
CA MET A 122 5.35 -5.79 -0.59
C MET A 122 4.72 -7.16 -0.84
N GLU A 123 4.80 -7.68 -2.06
CA GLU A 123 4.33 -9.03 -2.37
C GLU A 123 5.08 -10.06 -1.54
N SER A 124 6.40 -9.96 -1.48
CA SER A 124 7.22 -10.89 -0.69
C SER A 124 6.89 -10.81 0.80
N ALA A 125 6.73 -9.61 1.32
CA ALA A 125 6.39 -9.40 2.74
C ALA A 125 5.00 -9.97 3.05
N ARG A 126 4.03 -9.77 2.16
CA ARG A 126 2.68 -10.29 2.33
C ARG A 126 2.67 -11.83 2.33
N GLU A 127 3.44 -12.43 1.46
CA GLU A 127 3.54 -13.89 1.36
C GLU A 127 4.21 -14.49 2.60
N ARG A 128 5.26 -13.88 3.11
CA ARG A 128 5.91 -14.33 4.35
C ARG A 128 4.95 -14.28 5.52
N LEU A 129 4.14 -13.24 5.62
CA LEU A 129 3.15 -13.11 6.68
C LEU A 129 2.09 -14.21 6.58
N ARG A 130 1.58 -14.48 5.39
CA ARG A 130 0.61 -15.56 5.16
C ARG A 130 1.18 -16.92 5.55
N GLN A 131 2.42 -17.20 5.17
CA GLN A 131 3.08 -18.44 5.52
C GLN A 131 3.26 -18.58 7.02
N SER A 132 3.63 -17.50 7.70
CA SER A 132 3.78 -17.47 9.15
C SER A 132 2.44 -17.75 9.85
N GLU A 133 1.36 -17.13 9.42
CA GLU A 133 0.02 -17.34 9.95
C GLU A 133 -0.45 -18.78 9.73
N LYS A 134 -0.24 -19.31 8.53
CA LYS A 134 -0.58 -20.69 8.19
C LYS A 134 0.19 -21.67 9.07
N LYS A 135 1.47 -21.43 9.31
CA LYS A 135 2.32 -22.27 10.14
C LYS A 135 1.83 -22.28 11.59
N ALA A 136 1.45 -21.11 12.11
CA ALA A 136 0.91 -21.01 13.46
C ALA A 136 -0.40 -21.78 13.61
N LEU A 137 -1.25 -21.74 12.59
CA LEU A 137 -2.54 -22.46 12.60
C LEU A 137 -2.39 -23.97 12.47
N SER A 138 -1.29 -24.45 11.92
CA SER A 138 -1.09 -25.89 11.71
C SER A 138 -0.57 -26.62 12.95
N ILE A 139 -0.24 -25.89 14.02
CA ILE A 139 0.16 -26.47 15.30
C ILE A 139 -1.09 -26.80 16.11
#